data_e1c52317ba0e4fc342ede03933f07e70
#
_entry.id   e1c52317ba0e4fc342ede03933f07e70
#
_cell.length_a   1.000
_cell.length_b   1.000
_cell.length_c   1.000
_cell.angle_alpha   90.00
_cell.angle_beta   90.00
_cell.angle_gamma   90.00
#
_symmetry.space_group_name_H-M   'P 1'
#
loop_
_entity.id
_entity.type
_entity.pdbx_description
1 polymer ?
#
loop_
_entity_poly.entity_id
_entity_poly.type
_entity_poly.pdbx_seq_one_letter_code
_entity_poly.pdbx_strand_id
1 'polypeptide(L)'
;MKTGKRITALLCSVLLLAFLVSCNTLALAEEVPELNWTDLVTEEIEAQGAFQKIEISDSLSIQLWIPAEMISVDTSFMDGPFKPVALYGTEDQARSVILFVSEVSSLDEYVALMEKEGGGSNFNSIIINGVECISYDVEKDNILSLIYPVSDHMVLSVNCMPMDADENWEITRNIILSSIHPAE
;
A
#
# COMPACT_ATOMS: atom_id res chain seq x y z
N MET A 1 -64.99 -15.78 -16.14
CA MET A 1 -63.70 -16.49 -15.91
C MET A 1 -62.49 -15.85 -16.60
N LYS A 2 -62.35 -14.52 -16.60
CA LYS A 2 -61.15 -13.82 -17.23
C LYS A 2 -60.33 -13.03 -16.23
N THR A 3 -60.74 -12.87 -14.98
CA THR A 3 -60.04 -12.06 -13.95
C THR A 3 -58.93 -12.81 -13.21
N GLY A 4 -59.00 -14.15 -13.07
CA GLY A 4 -57.98 -14.91 -12.35
C GLY A 4 -56.63 -15.02 -13.04
N LYS A 5 -56.62 -15.07 -14.40
CA LYS A 5 -55.33 -15.18 -15.16
C LYS A 5 -54.53 -13.88 -15.13
N ARG A 6 -55.14 -12.72 -14.95
CA ARG A 6 -54.42 -11.42 -14.90
C ARG A 6 -53.75 -11.16 -13.54
N ILE A 7 -54.34 -11.67 -12.46
CA ILE A 7 -53.79 -11.55 -11.12
C ILE A 7 -52.56 -12.44 -10.95
N THR A 8 -52.60 -13.65 -11.50
CA THR A 8 -51.45 -14.59 -11.44
C THR A 8 -50.23 -14.08 -12.26
N ALA A 9 -50.50 -13.45 -13.41
CA ALA A 9 -49.42 -12.86 -14.21
C ALA A 9 -48.76 -11.64 -13.55
N LEU A 10 -49.56 -10.83 -12.82
CA LEU A 10 -49.06 -9.67 -12.09
C LEU A 10 -48.25 -10.07 -10.85
N LEU A 11 -48.66 -11.13 -10.14
CA LEU A 11 -47.91 -11.67 -9.01
C LEU A 11 -46.55 -12.28 -9.43
N CYS A 12 -46.54 -13.01 -10.56
CA CYS A 12 -45.28 -13.54 -11.09
C CYS A 12 -44.30 -12.46 -11.56
N SER A 13 -44.79 -11.36 -12.16
CA SER A 13 -43.92 -10.25 -12.57
C SER A 13 -43.34 -9.46 -11.40
N VAL A 14 -44.09 -9.27 -10.32
CA VAL A 14 -43.60 -8.61 -9.11
C VAL A 14 -42.59 -9.50 -8.37
N LEU A 15 -42.80 -10.81 -8.31
CA LEU A 15 -41.82 -11.75 -7.74
C LEU A 15 -40.53 -11.82 -8.57
N LEU A 16 -40.61 -11.78 -9.92
CA LEU A 16 -39.42 -11.73 -10.76
C LEU A 16 -38.62 -10.41 -10.61
N LEU A 17 -39.33 -9.27 -10.48
CA LEU A 17 -38.66 -7.98 -10.21
C LEU A 17 -37.99 -7.95 -8.81
N ALA A 18 -38.65 -8.54 -7.79
CA ALA A 18 -38.04 -8.64 -6.46
C ALA A 18 -36.80 -9.54 -6.46
N PHE A 19 -36.76 -10.60 -7.27
CA PHE A 19 -35.58 -11.46 -7.42
C PHE A 19 -34.45 -10.78 -8.18
N LEU A 20 -34.74 -9.94 -9.18
CA LEU A 20 -33.74 -9.18 -9.92
C LEU A 20 -33.14 -8.03 -9.09
N VAL A 21 -33.89 -7.44 -8.16
CA VAL A 21 -33.37 -6.40 -7.24
C VAL A 21 -32.53 -7.03 -6.13
N SER A 22 -32.84 -8.27 -5.70
CA SER A 22 -32.05 -8.99 -4.68
C SER A 22 -30.73 -9.55 -5.22
N CYS A 23 -30.57 -9.74 -6.53
CA CYS A 23 -29.32 -10.20 -7.13
C CYS A 23 -28.32 -9.05 -7.41
N ASN A 24 -28.71 -7.78 -7.30
CA ASN A 24 -27.85 -6.63 -7.52
C ASN A 24 -27.18 -6.06 -6.26
N THR A 25 -27.32 -6.74 -5.11
CA THR A 25 -26.67 -6.34 -3.86
C THR A 25 -25.70 -7.40 -3.30
N LEU A 26 -25.23 -8.34 -4.15
CA LEU A 26 -23.91 -8.88 -3.92
C LEU A 26 -22.93 -7.81 -4.41
N ALA A 27 -22.68 -6.81 -3.56
CA ALA A 27 -21.42 -6.10 -3.63
C ALA A 27 -20.35 -7.22 -3.58
N LEU A 28 -19.70 -7.50 -4.71
CA LEU A 28 -18.45 -8.21 -4.72
C LEU A 28 -17.60 -7.41 -3.73
N ALA A 29 -17.29 -8.00 -2.58
CA ALA A 29 -16.27 -7.41 -1.71
C ALA A 29 -15.07 -7.20 -2.62
N GLU A 30 -14.66 -5.97 -2.80
CA GLU A 30 -13.50 -5.63 -3.61
C GLU A 30 -12.34 -6.37 -2.97
N GLU A 31 -11.74 -7.31 -3.69
CA GLU A 31 -10.69 -8.16 -3.17
C GLU A 31 -9.51 -7.26 -2.86
N VAL A 32 -9.09 -7.21 -1.59
CA VAL A 32 -7.98 -6.36 -1.17
C VAL A 32 -6.72 -6.86 -1.90
N PRO A 33 -6.01 -5.98 -2.64
CA PRO A 33 -4.79 -6.39 -3.32
C PRO A 33 -3.77 -6.96 -2.35
N GLU A 34 -3.08 -8.03 -2.77
CA GLU A 34 -2.04 -8.67 -1.97
C GLU A 34 -0.72 -8.70 -2.75
N LEU A 35 0.36 -8.26 -2.10
CA LEU A 35 1.71 -8.32 -2.62
C LEU A 35 2.54 -9.25 -1.73
N ASN A 36 2.91 -10.40 -2.27
CA ASN A 36 3.80 -11.35 -1.62
C ASN A 36 5.14 -11.38 -2.33
N TRP A 37 6.23 -11.32 -1.58
CA TRP A 37 7.59 -11.43 -2.11
C TRP A 37 7.78 -12.67 -2.97
N THR A 38 7.32 -13.82 -2.50
CA THR A 38 7.48 -15.12 -3.18
C THR A 38 6.74 -15.21 -4.52
N ASP A 39 5.71 -14.38 -4.73
CA ASP A 39 4.92 -14.37 -5.96
C ASP A 39 5.51 -13.46 -7.04
N LEU A 40 6.28 -12.45 -6.61
CA LEU A 40 6.83 -11.41 -7.48
C LEU A 40 8.30 -11.65 -7.85
N VAL A 41 9.06 -12.38 -7.03
CA VAL A 41 10.51 -12.39 -7.10
C VAL A 41 11.05 -13.78 -7.41
N THR A 42 11.84 -13.85 -8.49
CA THR A 42 12.68 -15.00 -8.84
C THR A 42 14.08 -14.83 -8.29
N GLU A 43 14.88 -15.91 -8.22
CA GLU A 43 16.31 -15.85 -7.84
C GLU A 43 17.11 -14.83 -8.69
N GLU A 44 16.74 -14.67 -9.96
CA GLU A 44 17.40 -13.73 -10.88
C GLU A 44 17.08 -12.27 -10.52
N ILE A 45 15.86 -11.98 -10.08
CA ILE A 45 15.45 -10.64 -9.61
C ILE A 45 16.10 -10.35 -8.27
N GLU A 46 16.04 -11.31 -7.33
CA GLU A 46 16.67 -11.15 -6.01
C GLU A 46 18.16 -10.83 -6.12
N ALA A 47 18.88 -11.47 -7.06
CA ALA A 47 20.30 -11.23 -7.31
C ALA A 47 20.61 -9.83 -7.88
N GLN A 48 19.63 -9.07 -8.33
CA GLN A 48 19.78 -7.69 -8.83
C GLN A 48 19.76 -6.62 -7.73
N GLY A 49 19.67 -7.01 -6.48
CA GLY A 49 19.68 -6.11 -5.34
C GLY A 49 20.17 -6.81 -4.08
N ALA A 50 19.90 -6.18 -2.93
CA ALA A 50 20.26 -6.74 -1.64
C ALA A 50 19.28 -6.28 -0.55
N PHE A 51 19.05 -7.16 0.42
CA PHE A 51 18.33 -6.79 1.63
C PHE A 51 19.15 -5.83 2.48
N GLN A 52 18.54 -4.70 2.83
CA GLN A 52 19.09 -3.69 3.72
C GLN A 52 18.39 -3.79 5.07
N LYS A 53 19.16 -3.91 6.16
CA LYS A 53 18.63 -3.84 7.51
C LYS A 53 18.47 -2.38 7.91
N ILE A 54 17.28 -2.02 8.36
CA ILE A 54 16.90 -0.67 8.77
C ILE A 54 16.50 -0.70 10.22
N GLU A 55 17.22 0.02 11.06
CA GLU A 55 16.94 0.12 12.49
C GLU A 55 15.84 1.15 12.73
N ILE A 56 14.72 0.68 13.26
CA ILE A 56 13.57 1.50 13.63
C ILE A 56 13.74 2.05 15.05
N SER A 57 14.14 1.17 15.97
CA SER A 57 14.45 1.45 17.36
C SER A 57 15.51 0.49 17.89
N ASP A 58 15.92 0.64 19.13
CA ASP A 58 16.92 -0.24 19.78
C ASP A 58 16.54 -1.74 19.76
N SER A 59 15.26 -2.05 19.68
CA SER A 59 14.73 -3.42 19.71
C SER A 59 13.97 -3.85 18.46
N LEU A 60 13.82 -2.97 17.47
CA LEU A 60 13.01 -3.23 16.29
C LEU A 60 13.77 -2.83 15.03
N SER A 61 13.93 -3.77 14.14
CA SER A 61 14.47 -3.54 12.80
C SER A 61 13.66 -4.29 11.74
N ILE A 62 13.68 -3.77 10.53
CA ILE A 62 13.10 -4.40 9.36
C ILE A 62 14.17 -4.70 8.32
N GLN A 63 13.83 -5.55 7.38
CA GLN A 63 14.58 -5.73 6.14
C GLN A 63 13.76 -5.26 4.97
N LEU A 64 14.45 -4.63 4.01
CA LEU A 64 13.89 -4.15 2.77
C LEU A 64 14.88 -4.44 1.64
N TRP A 65 14.43 -5.12 0.59
CA TRP A 65 15.27 -5.34 -0.60
C TRP A 65 15.36 -4.05 -1.41
N ILE A 66 16.58 -3.68 -1.76
CA ILE A 66 16.89 -2.47 -2.54
C ILE A 66 17.65 -2.88 -3.81
N PRO A 67 17.21 -2.43 -5.02
CA PRO A 67 17.93 -2.69 -6.26
C PRO A 67 19.36 -2.16 -6.20
N ALA A 68 20.30 -2.86 -6.85
CA ALA A 68 21.71 -2.47 -6.86
C ALA A 68 21.98 -1.10 -7.51
N GLU A 69 21.06 -0.60 -8.33
CA GLU A 69 21.14 0.73 -8.96
C GLU A 69 20.80 1.88 -7.99
N MET A 70 20.20 1.58 -6.83
CA MET A 70 19.89 2.57 -5.80
C MET A 70 20.96 2.59 -4.72
N ILE A 71 21.42 3.77 -4.40
CA ILE A 71 22.42 4.01 -3.36
C ILE A 71 21.78 4.61 -2.12
N SER A 72 22.34 4.30 -0.95
CA SER A 72 21.93 4.95 0.30
C SER A 72 22.39 6.41 0.31
N VAL A 73 21.48 7.28 0.70
CA VAL A 73 21.71 8.74 0.81
C VAL A 73 21.61 9.13 2.28
N ASP A 74 22.49 10.05 2.72
CA ASP A 74 22.44 10.59 4.06
C ASP A 74 21.12 11.33 4.32
N THR A 75 20.46 11.03 5.43
CA THR A 75 19.19 11.65 5.85
C THR A 75 19.35 12.76 6.85
N SER A 76 20.58 13.07 7.28
CA SER A 76 20.86 14.06 8.34
C SER A 76 20.44 15.48 7.98
N PHE A 77 20.22 15.76 6.69
CA PHE A 77 19.73 17.07 6.21
C PHE A 77 18.20 17.21 6.24
N MET A 78 17.48 16.11 6.50
CA MET A 78 16.03 16.11 6.49
C MET A 78 15.48 16.52 7.86
N ASP A 79 15.01 17.76 7.94
CA ASP A 79 14.31 18.27 9.12
C ASP A 79 12.80 18.18 8.91
N GLY A 80 12.07 17.70 9.91
CA GLY A 80 10.62 17.58 9.81
C GLY A 80 9.96 16.89 11.01
N PRO A 81 8.64 16.81 11.01
CA PRO A 81 7.88 16.16 12.09
C PRO A 81 8.03 14.63 12.09
N PHE A 82 8.46 14.05 10.97
CA PHE A 82 8.65 12.60 10.82
C PHE A 82 10.14 12.27 10.89
N LYS A 83 10.49 11.20 11.60
CA LYS A 83 11.87 10.74 11.72
C LYS A 83 12.26 9.94 10.47
N PRO A 84 13.15 10.46 9.61
CA PRO A 84 13.69 9.69 8.50
C PRO A 84 14.62 8.60 9.04
N VAL A 85 14.46 7.37 8.55
CA VAL A 85 15.30 6.23 8.95
C VAL A 85 16.16 5.69 7.82
N ALA A 86 15.74 5.89 6.56
CA ALA A 86 16.52 5.54 5.38
C ALA A 86 16.06 6.34 4.15
N LEU A 87 17.00 6.56 3.23
CA LEU A 87 16.75 7.12 1.90
C LEU A 87 17.64 6.37 0.90
N TYR A 88 17.01 5.88 -0.15
CA TYR A 88 17.70 5.27 -1.29
C TYR A 88 17.28 6.00 -2.56
N GLY A 89 18.21 6.21 -3.47
CA GLY A 89 17.95 6.90 -4.73
C GLY A 89 18.86 6.43 -5.84
N THR A 90 18.40 6.54 -7.09
CA THR A 90 19.25 6.36 -8.27
C THR A 90 20.25 7.52 -8.41
N GLU A 91 21.39 7.30 -9.07
CA GLU A 91 22.41 8.34 -9.24
C GLU A 91 21.89 9.59 -9.96
N ASP A 92 20.97 9.42 -10.90
CA ASP A 92 20.31 10.52 -11.62
C ASP A 92 19.19 11.20 -10.82
N GLN A 93 18.90 10.71 -9.59
CA GLN A 93 17.82 11.18 -8.71
C GLN A 93 16.41 11.07 -9.33
N ALA A 94 16.25 10.27 -10.38
CA ALA A 94 14.97 10.09 -11.03
C ALA A 94 14.00 9.22 -10.20
N ARG A 95 14.54 8.32 -9.35
CA ARG A 95 13.77 7.40 -8.51
C ARG A 95 14.31 7.39 -7.10
N SER A 96 13.42 7.35 -6.12
CA SER A 96 13.83 7.26 -4.71
C SER A 96 12.81 6.53 -3.86
N VAL A 97 13.30 5.99 -2.74
CA VAL A 97 12.51 5.36 -1.68
C VAL A 97 12.95 5.96 -0.36
N ILE A 98 12.03 6.62 0.35
CA ILE A 98 12.29 7.26 1.62
C ILE A 98 11.45 6.57 2.70
N LEU A 99 12.07 6.26 3.81
CA LEU A 99 11.42 5.61 4.94
C LEU A 99 11.37 6.56 6.13
N PHE A 100 10.18 6.71 6.70
CA PHE A 100 9.94 7.46 7.92
C PHE A 100 9.30 6.57 8.97
N VAL A 101 9.63 6.82 10.22
CA VAL A 101 8.99 6.19 11.37
C VAL A 101 8.20 7.22 12.15
N SER A 102 7.00 6.85 12.55
CA SER A 102 6.13 7.69 13.38
C SER A 102 5.54 6.87 14.51
N GLU A 103 5.55 7.46 15.71
CA GLU A 103 4.77 6.96 16.84
C GLU A 103 3.32 7.43 16.67
N VAL A 104 2.38 6.50 16.83
CA VAL A 104 0.94 6.75 16.61
C VAL A 104 0.11 6.06 17.68
N SER A 105 -1.08 6.58 17.95
CA SER A 105 -2.02 5.91 18.86
C SER A 105 -2.81 4.81 18.13
N SER A 106 -3.03 4.97 16.82
CA SER A 106 -3.66 3.99 15.94
C SER A 106 -3.35 4.27 14.47
N LEU A 107 -3.55 3.27 13.62
CA LEU A 107 -3.41 3.41 12.17
C LEU A 107 -4.40 4.45 11.62
N ASP A 108 -5.65 4.42 12.10
CA ASP A 108 -6.70 5.38 11.67
C ASP A 108 -6.33 6.83 11.99
N GLU A 109 -5.70 7.07 13.15
CA GLU A 109 -5.22 8.42 13.50
C GLU A 109 -4.12 8.90 12.56
N TYR A 110 -3.20 8.01 12.17
CA TYR A 110 -2.16 8.35 11.21
C TYR A 110 -2.73 8.63 9.83
N VAL A 111 -3.69 7.82 9.36
CA VAL A 111 -4.40 8.05 8.09
C VAL A 111 -5.09 9.41 8.10
N ALA A 112 -5.84 9.73 9.17
CA ALA A 112 -6.51 11.03 9.30
C ALA A 112 -5.52 12.21 9.32
N LEU A 113 -4.33 12.02 9.91
CA LEU A 113 -3.26 13.02 9.89
C LEU A 113 -2.72 13.22 8.47
N MET A 114 -2.45 12.13 7.73
CA MET A 114 -1.95 12.22 6.37
C MET A 114 -2.98 12.82 5.41
N GLU A 115 -4.25 12.50 5.55
CA GLU A 115 -5.33 13.10 4.78
C GLU A 115 -5.43 14.61 5.00
N LYS A 116 -5.36 15.04 6.27
CA LYS A 116 -5.57 16.44 6.66
C LYS A 116 -4.34 17.32 6.45
N GLU A 117 -3.15 16.84 6.80
CA GLU A 117 -1.92 17.64 6.90
C GLU A 117 -0.84 17.18 5.92
N GLY A 118 -0.80 15.89 5.59
CA GLY A 118 0.17 15.29 4.68
C GLY A 118 -0.17 15.42 3.19
N GLY A 119 -1.40 15.86 2.87
CA GLY A 119 -1.86 15.95 1.48
C GLY A 119 -2.12 14.58 0.83
N GLY A 120 -2.36 13.56 1.65
CA GLY A 120 -2.69 12.21 1.19
C GLY A 120 -4.07 12.12 0.57
N SER A 121 -4.20 11.32 -0.47
CA SER A 121 -5.44 11.00 -1.18
C SER A 121 -5.44 9.54 -1.63
N ASN A 122 -6.57 9.03 -2.12
CA ASN A 122 -6.69 7.67 -2.67
C ASN A 122 -6.21 6.58 -1.71
N PHE A 123 -6.66 6.63 -0.44
CA PHE A 123 -6.30 5.62 0.56
C PHE A 123 -6.94 4.28 0.21
N ASN A 124 -6.12 3.24 0.08
CA ASN A 124 -6.55 1.88 -0.25
C ASN A 124 -5.90 0.88 0.70
N SER A 125 -6.67 -0.11 1.14
CA SER A 125 -6.13 -1.26 1.85
C SER A 125 -5.32 -2.13 0.90
N ILE A 126 -4.20 -2.66 1.39
CA ILE A 126 -3.32 -3.60 0.68
C ILE A 126 -2.72 -4.57 1.69
N ILE A 127 -2.51 -5.81 1.30
CA ILE A 127 -1.84 -6.82 2.14
C ILE A 127 -0.42 -7.01 1.64
N ILE A 128 0.56 -6.87 2.52
CA ILE A 128 1.98 -7.11 2.24
C ILE A 128 2.46 -8.29 3.09
N ASN A 129 2.76 -9.42 2.45
CA ASN A 129 3.17 -10.66 3.13
C ASN A 129 2.26 -11.03 4.32
N GLY A 130 0.93 -10.89 4.14
CA GLY A 130 -0.07 -11.17 5.17
C GLY A 130 -0.26 -10.06 6.22
N VAL A 131 0.40 -8.92 6.09
CA VAL A 131 0.23 -7.75 6.96
C VAL A 131 -0.69 -6.75 6.29
N GLU A 132 -1.77 -6.34 6.97
CA GLU A 132 -2.68 -5.30 6.51
C GLU A 132 -1.98 -3.94 6.54
N CYS A 133 -1.88 -3.29 5.39
CA CYS A 133 -1.24 -2.01 5.16
C CYS A 133 -2.22 -1.04 4.49
N ILE A 134 -1.84 0.22 4.39
CA ILE A 134 -2.59 1.23 3.65
C ILE A 134 -1.66 1.91 2.66
N SER A 135 -2.03 1.90 1.38
CA SER A 135 -1.39 2.73 0.36
C SER A 135 -2.15 4.02 0.14
N TYR A 136 -1.46 5.10 -0.20
CA TYR A 136 -2.08 6.38 -0.54
C TYR A 136 -1.15 7.20 -1.44
N ASP A 137 -1.73 8.18 -2.12
CA ASP A 137 -1.03 9.08 -3.02
C ASP A 137 -0.81 10.44 -2.38
N VAL A 138 0.34 11.07 -2.64
CA VAL A 138 0.59 12.48 -2.40
C VAL A 138 0.84 13.13 -3.76
N GLU A 139 -0.24 13.47 -4.46
CA GLU A 139 -0.22 13.92 -5.85
C GLU A 139 0.68 15.15 -6.07
N LYS A 140 0.65 16.11 -5.14
CA LYS A 140 1.45 17.34 -5.21
C LYS A 140 2.94 17.08 -5.33
N ASP A 141 3.42 16.03 -4.66
CA ASP A 141 4.84 15.70 -4.56
C ASP A 141 5.20 14.48 -5.42
N ASN A 142 4.21 13.93 -6.16
CA ASN A 142 4.34 12.76 -7.02
C ASN A 142 4.85 11.53 -6.26
N ILE A 143 4.25 11.24 -5.08
CA ILE A 143 4.65 10.16 -4.18
C ILE A 143 3.54 9.12 -4.08
N LEU A 144 3.89 7.85 -4.21
CA LEU A 144 3.11 6.73 -3.69
C LEU A 144 3.66 6.36 -2.32
N SER A 145 2.80 6.35 -1.32
CA SER A 145 3.14 6.01 0.06
C SER A 145 2.50 4.71 0.50
N LEU A 146 3.22 3.93 1.30
CA LEU A 146 2.72 2.77 2.02
C LEU A 146 2.86 3.01 3.53
N ILE A 147 1.80 2.80 4.28
CA ILE A 147 1.82 2.75 5.74
C ILE A 147 1.87 1.28 6.15
N TYR A 148 3.00 0.87 6.73
CA TYR A 148 3.23 -0.48 7.23
C TYR A 148 3.23 -0.45 8.76
N PRO A 149 2.31 -1.15 9.46
CA PRO A 149 2.30 -1.21 10.92
C PRO A 149 3.47 -2.08 11.40
N VAL A 150 4.40 -1.49 12.15
CA VAL A 150 5.54 -2.22 12.72
C VAL A 150 5.30 -2.65 14.16
N SER A 151 4.37 -1.98 14.86
CA SER A 151 3.83 -2.37 16.16
C SER A 151 2.50 -1.67 16.41
N ASP A 152 1.86 -1.94 17.56
CA ASP A 152 0.58 -1.32 17.95
C ASP A 152 0.63 0.22 18.00
N HIS A 153 1.83 0.80 18.22
CA HIS A 153 2.02 2.24 18.39
C HIS A 153 3.05 2.84 17.45
N MET A 154 3.43 2.13 16.41
CA MET A 154 4.46 2.59 15.49
C MET A 154 4.17 2.16 14.05
N VAL A 155 4.26 3.09 13.15
CA VAL A 155 4.14 2.85 11.71
C VAL A 155 5.42 3.23 10.98
N LEU A 156 5.71 2.48 9.94
CA LEU A 156 6.71 2.80 8.93
C LEU A 156 5.96 3.35 7.71
N SER A 157 6.31 4.56 7.27
CA SER A 157 5.87 5.10 6.00
C SER A 157 6.96 4.92 4.96
N VAL A 158 6.66 4.21 3.88
CA VAL A 158 7.56 3.98 2.75
C VAL A 158 7.06 4.78 1.57
N ASN A 159 7.81 5.81 1.19
CA ASN A 159 7.46 6.76 0.15
C ASN A 159 8.29 6.48 -1.09
N CYS A 160 7.64 6.14 -2.18
CA CYS A 160 8.25 5.83 -3.47
C CYS A 160 8.01 6.98 -4.45
N MET A 161 9.07 7.50 -5.04
CA MET A 161 9.04 8.58 -6.04
C MET A 161 9.72 8.15 -7.34
N PRO A 162 9.17 8.51 -8.49
CA PRO A 162 7.87 9.16 -8.70
C PRO A 162 6.69 8.19 -8.57
N MET A 163 5.50 8.69 -8.28
CA MET A 163 4.26 7.93 -8.32
C MET A 163 3.90 7.59 -9.77
N ASP A 164 3.93 8.62 -10.65
CA ASP A 164 3.77 8.49 -12.09
C ASP A 164 5.02 7.85 -12.69
N ALA A 165 4.96 6.57 -12.94
CA ALA A 165 6.13 5.81 -13.33
C ALA A 165 5.91 5.07 -14.65
N ASP A 166 7.03 4.74 -15.31
CA ASP A 166 7.01 3.70 -16.33
C ASP A 166 6.74 2.32 -15.70
N GLU A 167 6.31 1.38 -16.52
CA GLU A 167 5.96 0.02 -16.09
C GLU A 167 7.11 -0.67 -15.31
N ASN A 168 8.37 -0.42 -15.68
CA ASN A 168 9.54 -1.01 -15.02
C ASN A 168 9.68 -0.50 -13.58
N TRP A 169 9.44 0.81 -13.34
CA TRP A 169 9.48 1.36 -11.99
C TRP A 169 8.32 0.87 -11.14
N GLU A 170 7.13 0.75 -11.73
CA GLU A 170 5.98 0.20 -11.02
C GLU A 170 6.25 -1.23 -10.53
N ILE A 171 6.81 -2.08 -11.39
CA ILE A 171 7.22 -3.44 -11.03
C ILE A 171 8.30 -3.39 -9.92
N THR A 172 9.35 -2.60 -10.10
CA THR A 172 10.43 -2.47 -9.12
C THR A 172 9.93 -2.00 -7.77
N ARG A 173 9.05 -1.00 -7.75
CA ARG A 173 8.40 -0.48 -6.54
C ARG A 173 7.59 -1.57 -5.82
N ASN A 174 6.79 -2.34 -6.54
CA ASN A 174 6.01 -3.43 -5.96
C ASN A 174 6.91 -4.52 -5.37
N ILE A 175 8.05 -4.83 -6.01
CA ILE A 175 9.07 -5.72 -5.47
C ILE A 175 9.66 -5.16 -4.18
N ILE A 176 10.05 -3.88 -4.14
CA ILE A 176 10.57 -3.22 -2.95
C ILE A 176 9.54 -3.31 -1.81
N LEU A 177 8.29 -2.92 -2.05
CA LEU A 177 7.24 -2.93 -1.05
C LEU A 177 6.92 -4.34 -0.55
N SER A 178 6.89 -5.35 -1.43
CA SER A 178 6.65 -6.75 -1.04
C SER A 178 7.80 -7.37 -0.25
N SER A 179 8.98 -6.74 -0.25
CA SER A 179 10.16 -7.25 0.47
C SER A 179 10.18 -6.89 1.96
N ILE A 180 9.27 -6.02 2.41
CA ILE A 180 9.25 -5.54 3.80
C ILE A 180 8.92 -6.70 4.75
N HIS A 181 9.79 -6.96 5.70
CA HIS A 181 9.56 -7.92 6.78
C HIS A 181 10.41 -7.57 8.01
N PRO A 182 10.06 -8.06 9.22
CA PRO A 182 10.88 -7.92 10.40
C PRO A 182 12.28 -8.51 10.18
N ALA A 183 13.33 -7.82 10.65
CA ALA A 183 14.68 -8.37 10.64
C ALA A 183 14.86 -9.31 11.84
N GLU A 184 15.44 -10.48 11.60
CA GLU A 184 15.84 -11.42 12.63
C GLU A 184 17.05 -10.93 13.46
#